data_ee68520d935ee021e1f3b91332ee162c
#
_entry.id   ee68520d935ee021e1f3b91332ee162c
#
_cell.length_a   1.000
_cell.length_b   1.000
_cell.length_c   1.000
_cell.angle_alpha   90.00
_cell.angle_beta   90.00
_cell.angle_gamma   90.00
#
_symmetry.space_group_name_H-M   'P 1'
#
loop_
_entity.id
_entity.type
_entity.pdbx_description
1 polymer ?
#
loop_
_entity_poly.entity_id
_entity_poly.type
_entity_poly.pdbx_seq_one_letter_code
_entity_poly.pdbx_strand_id
1 'polypeptide(L)'
;TIGSFPQTTDIRKARARLTKGEISQKEYETFMEESIVECIKIQEDLDLDVLVHGEPERNDMVQYFGELLSGFAFTSFGWVQSYGTRCVKPPIIFGDVERPEAMTVKWSEFAQRNTKKVMKGMLTGPVTILQWSFVRDDQPRKDTCYQIALAIRDEVKDLEDAGIHVIQVDEAAFREGLPVRRAQWDEYLKWAVDTFRLTTACVEDSTQIHSHMCYSEFNDVIENIADMDADVISI
;
A
#
# COMPACT_ATOMS: atom_id res chain seq x y z
N THR A 1 3.65 -14.57 4.30
CA THR A 1 2.60 -14.06 3.39
C THR A 1 3.02 -12.73 2.81
N ILE A 2 2.50 -12.37 1.62
CA ILE A 2 2.89 -11.15 0.91
C ILE A 2 1.85 -10.05 0.97
N GLY A 3 0.60 -10.33 1.37
CA GLY A 3 -0.38 -9.25 1.46
C GLY A 3 -1.83 -9.69 1.38
N SER A 4 -2.55 -9.20 0.39
CA SER A 4 -3.99 -9.35 0.28
C SER A 4 -4.46 -10.79 0.04
N PHE A 5 -5.58 -11.12 0.66
CA PHE A 5 -6.37 -12.32 0.38
C PHE A 5 -7.39 -12.04 -0.74
N PRO A 6 -7.98 -13.08 -1.36
CA PRO A 6 -8.94 -12.89 -2.43
C PRO A 6 -10.15 -12.06 -1.99
N GLN A 7 -10.51 -11.06 -2.78
CA GLN A 7 -11.74 -10.28 -2.60
C GLN A 7 -12.95 -11.16 -2.95
N THR A 8 -13.57 -11.77 -1.96
CA THR A 8 -14.71 -12.66 -2.12
C THR A 8 -15.93 -11.92 -2.69
N THR A 9 -16.89 -12.66 -3.19
CA THR A 9 -18.17 -12.08 -3.65
C THR A 9 -18.88 -11.35 -2.52
N ASP A 10 -18.77 -11.83 -1.28
CA ASP A 10 -19.47 -11.24 -0.13
C ASP A 10 -18.78 -9.97 0.36
N ILE A 11 -17.44 -9.91 0.34
CA ILE A 11 -16.69 -8.66 0.57
C ILE A 11 -17.11 -7.59 -0.45
N ARG A 12 -17.15 -7.95 -1.74
CA ARG A 12 -17.58 -7.00 -2.79
C ARG A 12 -19.03 -6.54 -2.63
N LYS A 13 -19.94 -7.44 -2.24
CA LYS A 13 -21.34 -7.08 -1.94
C LYS A 13 -21.45 -6.16 -0.73
N ALA A 14 -20.71 -6.44 0.35
CA ALA A 14 -20.71 -5.60 1.54
C ALA A 14 -20.28 -4.16 1.21
N ARG A 15 -19.18 -4.00 0.45
CA ARG A 15 -18.71 -2.69 -0.04
C ARG A 15 -19.76 -1.97 -0.90
N ALA A 16 -20.39 -2.69 -1.84
CA ALA A 16 -21.43 -2.14 -2.70
C ALA A 16 -22.68 -1.70 -1.90
N ARG A 17 -23.06 -2.46 -0.87
CA ARG A 17 -24.19 -2.12 0.03
C ARG A 17 -23.88 -0.90 0.87
N LEU A 18 -22.65 -0.75 1.38
CA LEU A 18 -22.22 0.45 2.08
C LEU A 18 -22.32 1.68 1.15
N THR A 19 -21.75 1.59 -0.06
CA THR A 19 -21.81 2.69 -1.05
C THR A 19 -23.24 3.12 -1.39
N LYS A 20 -24.21 2.17 -1.38
CA LYS A 20 -25.62 2.45 -1.61
C LYS A 20 -26.38 2.92 -0.36
N GLY A 21 -25.74 2.94 0.80
CA GLY A 21 -26.40 3.24 2.08
C GLY A 21 -27.36 2.15 2.57
N GLU A 22 -27.24 0.92 2.07
CA GLU A 22 -28.07 -0.24 2.47
C GLU A 22 -27.61 -0.85 3.81
N ILE A 23 -26.37 -0.59 4.20
CA ILE A 23 -25.80 -0.94 5.51
C ILE A 23 -25.06 0.27 6.09
N SER A 24 -24.98 0.34 7.42
CA SER A 24 -24.21 1.34 8.11
C SER A 24 -22.71 1.08 8.05
N GLN A 25 -21.92 2.12 8.29
CA GLN A 25 -20.45 2.00 8.41
C GLN A 25 -20.07 0.96 9.47
N LYS A 26 -20.76 0.92 10.59
CA LYS A 26 -20.52 -0.05 11.67
C LYS A 26 -20.77 -1.50 11.24
N GLU A 27 -21.85 -1.76 10.52
CA GLU A 27 -22.14 -3.10 9.99
C GLU A 27 -21.08 -3.54 8.98
N TYR A 28 -20.61 -2.62 8.13
CA TYR A 28 -19.52 -2.89 7.20
C TYR A 28 -18.21 -3.20 7.94
N GLU A 29 -17.85 -2.39 8.94
CA GLU A 29 -16.65 -2.62 9.74
C GLU A 29 -16.68 -3.96 10.47
N THR A 30 -17.82 -4.32 11.08
CA THR A 30 -17.98 -5.63 11.74
C THR A 30 -17.75 -6.77 10.74
N PHE A 31 -18.27 -6.66 9.51
CA PHE A 31 -18.04 -7.67 8.47
C PHE A 31 -16.58 -7.74 8.05
N MET A 32 -15.87 -6.60 7.97
CA MET A 32 -14.42 -6.60 7.69
C MET A 32 -13.64 -7.25 8.84
N GLU A 33 -13.99 -6.97 10.09
CA GLU A 33 -13.39 -7.58 11.28
C GLU A 33 -13.56 -9.12 11.27
N GLU A 34 -14.74 -9.62 10.96
CA GLU A 34 -14.99 -11.07 10.80
C GLU A 34 -14.11 -11.68 9.69
N SER A 35 -13.98 -10.98 8.55
CA SER A 35 -13.14 -11.42 7.44
C SER A 35 -11.65 -11.45 7.82
N ILE A 36 -11.18 -10.50 8.61
CA ILE A 36 -9.81 -10.47 9.15
C ILE A 36 -9.56 -11.66 10.08
N VAL A 37 -10.49 -11.95 10.99
CA VAL A 37 -10.38 -13.09 11.91
C VAL A 37 -10.31 -14.42 11.14
N GLU A 38 -11.13 -14.58 10.11
CA GLU A 38 -11.08 -15.77 9.25
C GLU A 38 -9.72 -15.89 8.53
N CYS A 39 -9.22 -14.78 7.99
CA CYS A 39 -7.91 -14.72 7.35
C CYS A 39 -6.78 -15.10 8.30
N ILE A 40 -6.80 -14.61 9.54
CA ILE A 40 -5.82 -14.94 10.57
C ILE A 40 -5.85 -16.45 10.86
N LYS A 41 -7.06 -17.00 11.07
CA LYS A 41 -7.23 -18.42 11.38
C LYS A 41 -6.65 -19.32 10.28
N ILE A 42 -6.92 -19.02 9.01
CA ILE A 42 -6.36 -19.76 7.89
C ILE A 42 -4.81 -19.78 7.94
N GLN A 43 -4.20 -18.65 8.26
CA GLN A 43 -2.75 -18.52 8.32
C GLN A 43 -2.17 -19.25 9.54
N GLU A 44 -2.86 -19.23 10.69
CA GLU A 44 -2.47 -19.99 11.88
C GLU A 44 -2.59 -21.50 11.65
N ASP A 45 -3.65 -21.98 10.98
CA ASP A 45 -3.85 -23.38 10.61
C ASP A 45 -2.75 -23.88 9.64
N LEU A 46 -2.14 -22.99 8.86
CA LEU A 46 -0.99 -23.23 8.00
C LEU A 46 0.36 -23.08 8.73
N ASP A 47 0.34 -22.80 10.02
CA ASP A 47 1.52 -22.56 10.88
C ASP A 47 2.49 -21.51 10.34
N LEU A 48 1.96 -20.39 9.81
CA LEU A 48 2.78 -19.25 9.39
C LEU A 48 3.26 -18.46 10.62
N ASP A 49 4.49 -17.94 10.56
CA ASP A 49 5.11 -17.19 11.67
C ASP A 49 4.72 -15.70 11.67
N VAL A 50 4.65 -15.09 10.48
CA VAL A 50 4.25 -13.70 10.28
C VAL A 50 2.99 -13.66 9.45
N LEU A 51 1.94 -13.07 10.02
CA LEU A 51 0.61 -13.03 9.43
C LEU A 51 0.32 -11.66 8.82
N VAL A 52 -0.68 -11.63 7.93
CA VAL A 52 -1.27 -10.40 7.39
C VAL A 52 -2.76 -10.36 7.72
N HIS A 53 -3.36 -9.17 7.78
CA HIS A 53 -4.80 -9.04 8.03
C HIS A 53 -5.66 -9.39 6.79
N GLY A 54 -5.05 -9.52 5.62
CA GLY A 54 -5.69 -9.97 4.39
C GLY A 54 -6.34 -8.88 3.54
N GLU A 55 -6.40 -7.64 4.01
CA GLU A 55 -6.85 -6.45 3.28
C GLU A 55 -8.31 -6.50 2.74
N PRO A 56 -9.29 -7.03 3.50
CA PRO A 56 -10.66 -7.12 2.98
C PRO A 56 -11.30 -5.75 2.75
N GLU A 57 -10.85 -4.73 3.48
CA GLU A 57 -11.33 -3.36 3.38
C GLU A 57 -10.85 -2.65 2.10
N ARG A 58 -9.79 -3.13 1.45
CA ARG A 58 -9.16 -2.49 0.29
C ARG A 58 -9.73 -3.02 -1.01
N ASN A 59 -10.16 -2.11 -1.87
CA ASN A 59 -10.58 -2.46 -3.22
C ASN A 59 -9.38 -2.59 -4.17
N ASP A 60 -8.46 -1.65 -4.08
CA ASP A 60 -7.23 -1.56 -4.84
C ASP A 60 -6.15 -0.91 -3.99
N MET A 61 -4.88 -1.35 -4.15
CA MET A 61 -3.79 -0.89 -3.31
C MET A 61 -3.44 0.60 -3.47
N VAL A 62 -3.80 1.23 -4.59
CA VAL A 62 -3.57 2.67 -4.82
C VAL A 62 -4.84 3.46 -4.55
N GLN A 63 -6.00 2.97 -4.97
CA GLN A 63 -7.28 3.61 -4.72
C GLN A 63 -7.52 3.80 -3.22
N TYR A 64 -7.26 2.77 -2.41
CA TYR A 64 -7.48 2.82 -0.96
C TYR A 64 -6.73 3.98 -0.30
N PHE A 65 -5.43 4.10 -0.57
CA PHE A 65 -4.62 5.18 -0.01
C PHE A 65 -5.00 6.55 -0.57
N GLY A 66 -5.27 6.64 -1.88
CA GLY A 66 -5.69 7.89 -2.49
C GLY A 66 -7.04 8.42 -1.97
N GLU A 67 -7.97 7.54 -1.56
CA GLU A 67 -9.24 7.92 -0.93
C GLU A 67 -9.06 8.52 0.49
N LEU A 68 -7.94 8.20 1.15
CA LEU A 68 -7.62 8.65 2.51
C LEU A 68 -6.60 9.79 2.58
N LEU A 69 -5.91 10.07 1.48
CA LEU A 69 -4.95 11.16 1.35
C LEU A 69 -5.61 12.42 0.78
N SER A 70 -5.19 13.60 1.24
CA SER A 70 -5.55 14.87 0.61
C SER A 70 -4.85 15.04 -0.74
N GLY A 71 -5.39 15.89 -1.61
CA GLY A 71 -4.82 16.17 -2.92
C GLY A 71 -5.18 15.16 -4.01
N PHE A 72 -6.03 14.19 -3.70
CA PHE A 72 -6.50 13.15 -4.61
C PHE A 72 -7.97 13.32 -4.98
N ALA A 73 -8.31 12.99 -6.21
CA ALA A 73 -9.68 12.90 -6.71
C ALA A 73 -9.91 11.60 -7.48
N PHE A 74 -11.17 11.19 -7.56
CA PHE A 74 -11.58 9.97 -8.27
C PHE A 74 -12.73 10.27 -9.21
N THR A 75 -12.71 9.62 -10.38
CA THR A 75 -13.85 9.65 -11.30
C THR A 75 -14.88 8.57 -10.90
N SER A 76 -16.14 8.82 -11.27
CA SER A 76 -17.18 7.80 -11.06
C SER A 76 -17.04 6.61 -12.02
N PHE A 77 -16.61 6.84 -13.26
CA PHE A 77 -16.63 5.84 -14.35
C PHE A 77 -15.31 5.68 -15.08
N GLY A 78 -14.23 6.30 -14.62
CA GLY A 78 -12.89 6.27 -15.25
C GLY A 78 -12.16 4.96 -15.03
N TRP A 79 -12.80 3.83 -15.38
CA TRP A 79 -12.19 2.51 -15.30
C TRP A 79 -11.12 2.33 -16.35
N VAL A 80 -9.95 1.86 -15.94
CA VAL A 80 -8.82 1.52 -16.79
C VAL A 80 -8.50 0.04 -16.59
N GLN A 81 -8.24 -0.66 -17.68
CA GLN A 81 -7.77 -2.05 -17.62
C GLN A 81 -6.35 -2.09 -17.04
N SER A 82 -6.18 -2.94 -16.06
CA SER A 82 -4.89 -3.27 -15.46
C SER A 82 -4.40 -4.62 -16.00
N TYR A 83 -4.00 -5.54 -15.14
CA TYR A 83 -3.54 -6.87 -15.55
C TYR A 83 -4.71 -7.81 -15.84
N GLY A 84 -4.64 -8.52 -16.96
CA GLY A 84 -5.68 -9.47 -17.37
C GLY A 84 -7.05 -8.79 -17.57
N THR A 85 -8.06 -9.26 -16.87
CA THR A 85 -9.42 -8.73 -16.91
C THR A 85 -9.73 -7.76 -15.75
N ARG A 86 -8.75 -7.47 -14.89
CA ARG A 86 -8.91 -6.54 -13.79
C ARG A 86 -8.99 -5.11 -14.31
N CYS A 87 -9.96 -4.37 -13.79
CA CYS A 87 -10.08 -2.93 -13.99
C CYS A 87 -9.91 -2.19 -12.68
N VAL A 88 -9.25 -1.04 -12.75
CA VAL A 88 -9.01 -0.13 -11.63
C VAL A 88 -9.51 1.27 -11.98
N LYS A 89 -9.69 2.12 -10.98
CA LYS A 89 -9.90 3.56 -11.15
C LYS A 89 -8.66 4.30 -10.66
N PRO A 90 -7.74 4.68 -11.56
CA PRO A 90 -6.56 5.42 -11.13
C PRO A 90 -6.95 6.73 -10.45
N PRO A 91 -6.33 7.07 -9.33
CA PRO A 91 -6.49 8.39 -8.73
C PRO A 91 -6.01 9.51 -9.65
N ILE A 92 -6.52 10.71 -9.41
CA ILE A 92 -6.02 11.96 -10.00
C ILE A 92 -5.39 12.78 -8.87
N ILE A 93 -4.08 12.96 -8.91
CA ILE A 93 -3.36 13.83 -7.98
C ILE A 93 -3.45 15.26 -8.54
N PHE A 94 -4.22 16.12 -7.90
CA PHE A 94 -4.49 17.48 -8.35
C PHE A 94 -3.95 18.57 -7.43
N GLY A 95 -3.52 18.21 -6.23
CA GLY A 95 -3.03 19.13 -5.21
C GLY A 95 -1.85 18.57 -4.43
N ASP A 96 -1.41 19.27 -3.41
CA ASP A 96 -0.40 18.80 -2.48
C ASP A 96 -0.94 17.61 -1.67
N VAL A 97 -0.07 16.63 -1.42
CA VAL A 97 -0.46 15.39 -0.75
C VAL A 97 -0.17 15.50 0.74
N GLU A 98 -1.21 15.26 1.54
CA GLU A 98 -1.12 15.20 3.00
C GLU A 98 -1.89 13.99 3.52
N ARG A 99 -1.52 13.49 4.69
CA ARG A 99 -2.22 12.43 5.41
C ARG A 99 -3.03 13.06 6.55
N PRO A 100 -4.35 13.22 6.42
CA PRO A 100 -5.17 13.84 7.47
C PRO A 100 -5.29 12.99 8.73
N GLU A 101 -5.38 11.66 8.58
CA GLU A 101 -5.62 10.69 9.66
C GLU A 101 -4.90 9.36 9.38
N ALA A 102 -4.79 8.50 10.41
CA ALA A 102 -4.27 7.14 10.26
C ALA A 102 -5.15 6.32 9.31
N MET A 103 -4.53 5.55 8.42
CA MET A 103 -5.20 4.87 7.32
C MET A 103 -5.41 3.37 7.58
N THR A 104 -4.38 2.69 8.11
CA THR A 104 -4.32 1.22 8.23
C THR A 104 -4.14 0.73 9.67
N VAL A 105 -3.74 1.62 10.58
CA VAL A 105 -3.42 1.30 11.98
C VAL A 105 -4.57 0.57 12.67
N LYS A 106 -5.81 1.07 12.54
CA LYS A 106 -7.02 0.45 13.12
C LYS A 106 -7.13 -1.05 12.77
N TRP A 107 -6.92 -1.39 11.51
CA TRP A 107 -7.06 -2.76 11.02
C TRP A 107 -5.90 -3.65 11.46
N SER A 108 -4.69 -3.11 11.46
CA SER A 108 -3.48 -3.80 11.90
C SER A 108 -3.52 -4.09 13.40
N GLU A 109 -3.92 -3.11 14.23
CA GLU A 109 -4.12 -3.32 15.66
C GLU A 109 -5.23 -4.33 15.96
N PHE A 110 -6.36 -4.23 15.25
CA PHE A 110 -7.45 -5.20 15.40
C PHE A 110 -6.93 -6.61 15.09
N ALA A 111 -6.23 -6.77 13.98
CA ALA A 111 -5.65 -8.05 13.59
C ALA A 111 -4.66 -8.58 14.65
N GLN A 112 -3.73 -7.75 15.13
CA GLN A 112 -2.74 -8.15 16.14
C GLN A 112 -3.40 -8.57 17.46
N ARG A 113 -4.51 -7.95 17.85
CA ARG A 113 -5.25 -8.36 19.07
C ARG A 113 -5.92 -9.74 18.95
N ASN A 114 -6.10 -10.25 17.72
CA ASN A 114 -6.75 -11.53 17.47
C ASN A 114 -5.77 -12.69 17.25
N THR A 115 -4.46 -12.47 17.40
CA THR A 115 -3.43 -13.51 17.28
C THR A 115 -2.27 -13.26 18.25
N LYS A 116 -1.54 -14.36 18.59
CA LYS A 116 -0.26 -14.28 19.30
C LYS A 116 0.95 -14.27 18.36
N LYS A 117 0.72 -14.57 17.08
CA LYS A 117 1.74 -14.49 16.02
C LYS A 117 2.03 -13.02 15.68
N VAL A 118 3.14 -12.76 15.01
CA VAL A 118 3.49 -11.42 14.56
C VAL A 118 2.58 -10.99 13.41
N MET A 119 1.97 -9.82 13.53
CA MET A 119 1.19 -9.21 12.45
C MET A 119 2.06 -8.26 11.64
N LYS A 120 1.97 -8.35 10.32
CA LYS A 120 2.66 -7.46 9.39
C LYS A 120 1.72 -6.36 8.91
N GLY A 121 2.13 -5.10 9.10
CA GLY A 121 1.49 -3.94 8.50
C GLY A 121 1.75 -3.88 6.99
N MET A 122 0.71 -3.54 6.21
CA MET A 122 0.77 -3.57 4.75
C MET A 122 0.47 -2.19 4.18
N LEU A 123 1.43 -1.62 3.46
CA LEU A 123 1.33 -0.29 2.84
C LEU A 123 1.69 -0.35 1.35
N THR A 124 1.19 0.62 0.60
CA THR A 124 1.67 0.88 -0.76
C THR A 124 2.70 1.98 -0.73
N GLY A 125 3.80 1.78 -1.42
CA GLY A 125 4.91 2.72 -1.47
C GLY A 125 4.65 3.96 -2.33
N PRO A 126 5.42 5.03 -2.09
CA PRO A 126 5.20 6.32 -2.73
C PRO A 126 5.36 6.29 -4.24
N VAL A 127 6.31 5.51 -4.77
CA VAL A 127 6.52 5.39 -6.21
C VAL A 127 5.33 4.71 -6.87
N THR A 128 4.80 3.65 -6.26
CA THR A 128 3.64 2.93 -6.78
C THR A 128 2.38 3.79 -6.77
N ILE A 129 2.11 4.53 -5.68
CA ILE A 129 0.99 5.47 -5.60
C ILE A 129 1.12 6.53 -6.71
N LEU A 130 2.31 7.09 -6.90
CA LEU A 130 2.56 8.08 -7.94
C LEU A 130 2.34 7.52 -9.34
N GLN A 131 2.96 6.37 -9.65
CA GLN A 131 2.99 5.83 -11.02
C GLN A 131 1.63 5.31 -11.48
N TRP A 132 0.81 4.79 -10.58
CA TRP A 132 -0.54 4.32 -10.89
C TRP A 132 -1.63 5.38 -10.68
N SER A 133 -1.21 6.64 -10.64
CA SER A 133 -2.09 7.82 -10.61
C SER A 133 -1.90 8.69 -11.84
N PHE A 134 -2.92 9.48 -12.17
CA PHE A 134 -2.77 10.63 -13.06
C PHE A 134 -2.20 11.79 -12.24
N VAL A 135 -0.97 12.17 -12.51
CA VAL A 135 -0.21 13.11 -11.68
C VAL A 135 -0.31 14.52 -12.23
N ARG A 136 -0.48 15.51 -11.35
CA ARG A 136 -0.39 16.95 -11.66
C ARG A 136 0.91 17.27 -12.42
N ASP A 137 0.89 18.27 -13.27
CA ASP A 137 2.00 18.66 -14.15
C ASP A 137 2.59 20.05 -13.87
N ASP A 138 2.08 20.72 -12.84
CA ASP A 138 2.54 22.06 -12.40
C ASP A 138 3.79 22.00 -11.50
N GLN A 139 4.22 20.81 -11.11
CA GLN A 139 5.48 20.55 -10.40
C GLN A 139 6.16 19.27 -10.89
N PRO A 140 7.48 19.08 -10.64
CA PRO A 140 8.17 17.84 -10.98
C PRO A 140 7.57 16.62 -10.28
N ARG A 141 7.44 15.50 -11.00
CA ARG A 141 6.89 14.23 -10.43
C ARG A 141 7.59 13.80 -9.15
N LYS A 142 8.92 14.00 -9.06
CA LYS A 142 9.69 13.69 -7.87
C LYS A 142 9.17 14.44 -6.64
N ASP A 143 8.82 15.71 -6.77
CA ASP A 143 8.36 16.53 -5.64
C ASP A 143 7.00 16.02 -5.12
N THR A 144 6.11 15.62 -6.02
CA THR A 144 4.87 14.92 -5.66
C THR A 144 5.15 13.57 -4.98
N CYS A 145 6.15 12.81 -5.46
CA CYS A 145 6.56 11.55 -4.83
C CYS A 145 7.06 11.76 -3.40
N TYR A 146 7.85 12.81 -3.15
CA TYR A 146 8.31 13.17 -1.81
C TYR A 146 7.15 13.55 -0.88
N GLN A 147 6.13 14.24 -1.36
CA GLN A 147 4.92 14.51 -0.58
C GLN A 147 4.22 13.22 -0.17
N ILE A 148 4.04 12.29 -1.11
CA ILE A 148 3.46 10.96 -0.83
C ILE A 148 4.34 10.20 0.18
N ALA A 149 5.66 10.23 0.01
CA ALA A 149 6.60 9.56 0.91
C ALA A 149 6.47 10.05 2.36
N LEU A 150 6.35 11.36 2.56
CA LEU A 150 6.13 11.95 3.89
C LEU A 150 4.80 11.51 4.48
N ALA A 151 3.73 11.49 3.69
CA ALA A 151 2.41 11.05 4.13
C ALA A 151 2.40 9.56 4.54
N ILE A 152 3.05 8.68 3.76
CA ILE A 152 3.17 7.25 4.10
C ILE A 152 4.14 7.03 5.27
N ARG A 153 5.18 7.85 5.41
CA ARG A 153 6.09 7.81 6.56
C ARG A 153 5.34 7.99 7.89
N ASP A 154 4.40 8.92 7.94
CA ASP A 154 3.59 9.12 9.13
C ASP A 154 2.74 7.88 9.46
N GLU A 155 2.26 7.15 8.44
CA GLU A 155 1.56 5.88 8.63
C GLU A 155 2.49 4.78 9.12
N VAL A 156 3.72 4.69 8.59
CA VAL A 156 4.75 3.76 9.05
C VAL A 156 5.06 3.98 10.52
N LYS A 157 5.22 5.22 10.93
CA LYS A 157 5.49 5.58 12.33
C LYS A 157 4.33 5.23 13.25
N ASP A 158 3.09 5.52 12.86
CA ASP A 158 1.91 5.20 13.65
C ASP A 158 1.70 3.68 13.79
N LEU A 159 2.04 2.88 12.76
CA LEU A 159 2.03 1.42 12.85
C LEU A 159 3.05 0.91 13.88
N GLU A 160 4.28 1.44 13.86
CA GLU A 160 5.29 1.09 14.86
C GLU A 160 4.83 1.47 16.26
N ASP A 161 4.33 2.68 16.46
CA ASP A 161 3.83 3.18 17.75
C ASP A 161 2.63 2.34 18.25
N ALA A 162 1.86 1.73 17.35
CA ALA A 162 0.79 0.77 17.66
C ALA A 162 1.31 -0.66 17.95
N GLY A 163 2.62 -0.88 17.94
CA GLY A 163 3.26 -2.17 18.24
C GLY A 163 3.36 -3.12 17.05
N ILE A 164 3.22 -2.64 15.83
CA ILE A 164 3.43 -3.42 14.60
C ILE A 164 4.89 -3.27 14.16
N HIS A 165 5.71 -4.27 14.45
CA HIS A 165 7.16 -4.26 14.24
C HIS A 165 7.62 -5.01 12.98
N VAL A 166 6.72 -5.40 12.10
CA VAL A 166 7.02 -5.85 10.75
C VAL A 166 6.12 -5.05 9.81
N ILE A 167 6.71 -4.21 8.97
CA ILE A 167 5.96 -3.30 8.09
C ILE A 167 6.44 -3.49 6.67
N GLN A 168 5.52 -3.78 5.77
CA GLN A 168 5.80 -3.93 4.34
C GLN A 168 5.28 -2.72 3.56
N VAL A 169 6.16 -2.14 2.75
CA VAL A 169 5.89 -1.01 1.87
C VAL A 169 6.11 -1.49 0.43
N ASP A 170 5.04 -1.75 -0.30
CA ASP A 170 5.08 -2.39 -1.63
C ASP A 170 5.38 -1.39 -2.74
N GLU A 171 6.43 -1.67 -3.52
CA GLU A 171 6.83 -0.86 -4.68
C GLU A 171 6.67 -1.63 -6.00
N ALA A 172 5.43 -2.04 -6.27
CA ALA A 172 5.06 -2.80 -7.47
C ALA A 172 5.38 -2.08 -8.80
N ALA A 173 5.30 -0.74 -8.81
CA ALA A 173 5.54 0.07 -10.01
C ALA A 173 6.97 0.65 -10.11
N PHE A 174 7.90 0.21 -9.27
CA PHE A 174 9.26 0.74 -9.23
C PHE A 174 9.95 0.67 -10.60
N ARG A 175 9.97 -0.49 -11.23
CA ARG A 175 10.55 -0.66 -12.57
C ARG A 175 9.64 -0.13 -13.68
N GLU A 176 8.33 -0.27 -13.54
CA GLU A 176 7.36 0.22 -14.52
C GLU A 176 7.46 1.74 -14.71
N GLY A 177 7.84 2.47 -13.67
CA GLY A 177 8.03 3.91 -13.70
C GLY A 177 9.28 4.40 -14.41
N LEU A 178 10.17 3.51 -14.91
CA LEU A 178 11.37 3.90 -15.65
C LEU A 178 11.03 4.79 -16.84
N PRO A 179 11.71 5.92 -17.02
CA PRO A 179 11.57 6.74 -18.21
C PRO A 179 11.90 5.97 -19.49
N VAL A 180 11.22 6.30 -20.59
CA VAL A 180 11.48 5.69 -21.90
C VAL A 180 12.96 5.87 -22.34
N ARG A 181 13.55 7.01 -22.00
CA ARG A 181 14.95 7.31 -22.32
C ARG A 181 15.87 6.80 -21.21
N ARG A 182 16.74 5.84 -21.53
CA ARG A 182 17.71 5.27 -20.57
C ARG A 182 18.59 6.32 -19.89
N ALA A 183 18.95 7.40 -20.58
CA ALA A 183 19.71 8.50 -19.99
C ALA A 183 19.04 9.22 -18.81
N GLN A 184 17.75 8.96 -18.57
CA GLN A 184 16.98 9.52 -17.46
C GLN A 184 16.77 8.51 -16.32
N TRP A 185 17.25 7.27 -16.45
CA TRP A 185 17.02 6.22 -15.47
C TRP A 185 17.70 6.52 -14.15
N ASP A 186 18.96 6.96 -14.17
CA ASP A 186 19.72 7.21 -12.94
C ASP A 186 19.07 8.29 -12.08
N GLU A 187 18.56 9.36 -12.71
CA GLU A 187 17.84 10.40 -12.00
C GLU A 187 16.54 9.86 -11.38
N TYR A 188 15.75 9.09 -12.16
CA TYR A 188 14.52 8.48 -11.68
C TYR A 188 14.80 7.51 -10.54
N LEU A 189 15.70 6.55 -10.74
CA LEU A 189 16.02 5.52 -9.75
C LEU A 189 16.55 6.13 -8.46
N LYS A 190 17.36 7.19 -8.56
CA LYS A 190 17.84 7.89 -7.39
C LYS A 190 16.69 8.42 -6.53
N TRP A 191 15.79 9.22 -7.08
CA TRP A 191 14.70 9.77 -6.26
C TRP A 191 13.66 8.70 -5.85
N ALA A 192 13.49 7.64 -6.62
CA ALA A 192 12.62 6.54 -6.26
C ALA A 192 13.14 5.78 -5.02
N VAL A 193 14.45 5.50 -4.97
CA VAL A 193 15.12 4.93 -3.79
C VAL A 193 15.04 5.92 -2.62
N ASP A 194 15.37 7.18 -2.84
CA ASP A 194 15.35 8.22 -1.81
C ASP A 194 13.96 8.34 -1.15
N THR A 195 12.87 8.27 -1.94
CA THR A 195 11.50 8.36 -1.43
C THR A 195 11.09 7.13 -0.62
N PHE A 196 11.50 5.92 -1.03
CA PHE A 196 11.28 4.72 -0.23
C PHE A 196 12.02 4.81 1.12
N ARG A 197 13.30 5.17 1.09
CA ARG A 197 14.10 5.35 2.32
C ARG A 197 13.52 6.43 3.23
N LEU A 198 13.06 7.55 2.67
CA LEU A 198 12.39 8.59 3.44
C LEU A 198 11.13 8.05 4.13
N THR A 199 10.37 7.21 3.45
CA THR A 199 9.15 6.59 4.00
C THR A 199 9.46 5.67 5.19
N THR A 200 10.58 4.95 5.16
CA THR A 200 10.89 3.88 6.10
C THR A 200 11.91 4.26 7.19
N ALA A 201 12.66 5.34 7.02
CA ALA A 201 13.74 5.75 7.93
C ALA A 201 13.25 6.33 9.28
N CYS A 202 11.97 6.28 9.58
CA CYS A 202 11.39 6.81 10.82
C CYS A 202 11.25 5.78 11.94
N VAL A 203 11.52 4.52 11.66
CA VAL A 203 11.37 3.42 12.62
C VAL A 203 12.66 3.11 13.37
N GLU A 204 12.52 2.45 14.51
CA GLU A 204 13.65 1.95 15.30
C GLU A 204 14.29 0.72 14.62
N ASP A 205 15.56 0.45 14.91
CA ASP A 205 16.34 -0.69 14.37
C ASP A 205 15.70 -2.07 14.64
N SER A 206 14.78 -2.16 15.59
CA SER A 206 14.07 -3.37 15.94
C SER A 206 12.84 -3.62 15.06
N THR A 207 12.38 -2.65 14.30
CA THR A 207 11.25 -2.77 13.37
C THR A 207 11.76 -3.20 12.01
N GLN A 208 11.23 -4.32 11.52
CA GLN A 208 11.64 -4.94 10.27
C GLN A 208 10.87 -4.34 9.09
N ILE A 209 11.59 -3.78 8.13
CA ILE A 209 11.02 -3.21 6.91
C ILE A 209 11.08 -4.22 5.76
N HIS A 210 9.92 -4.54 5.23
CA HIS A 210 9.76 -5.38 4.05
C HIS A 210 9.37 -4.56 2.83
N SER A 211 9.69 -5.06 1.64
CA SER A 211 9.11 -4.59 0.39
C SER A 211 8.72 -5.76 -0.50
N HIS A 212 7.80 -5.50 -1.42
CA HIS A 212 7.42 -6.46 -2.46
C HIS A 212 7.40 -5.78 -3.82
N MET A 213 7.94 -6.48 -4.81
CA MET A 213 7.94 -6.06 -6.20
C MET A 213 7.37 -7.16 -7.06
N CYS A 214 6.32 -6.84 -7.82
CA CYS A 214 5.72 -7.78 -8.74
C CYS A 214 5.91 -7.36 -10.19
N TYR A 215 5.88 -8.32 -11.09
CA TYR A 215 5.94 -8.11 -12.55
C TYR A 215 7.15 -7.31 -13.04
N SER A 216 8.33 -7.49 -12.43
CA SER A 216 9.54 -6.73 -12.77
C SER A 216 10.62 -7.57 -13.45
N GLU A 217 11.35 -6.94 -14.36
CA GLU A 217 12.63 -7.42 -14.89
C GLU A 217 13.75 -6.92 -13.96
N PHE A 218 14.10 -7.72 -12.97
CA PHE A 218 14.95 -7.28 -11.85
C PHE A 218 16.37 -6.90 -12.24
N ASN A 219 16.93 -7.53 -13.29
CA ASN A 219 18.30 -7.26 -13.73
C ASN A 219 18.57 -5.79 -14.08
N ASP A 220 17.54 -5.05 -14.49
CA ASP A 220 17.66 -3.64 -14.83
C ASP A 220 17.80 -2.72 -13.61
N VAL A 221 17.32 -3.17 -12.42
CA VAL A 221 17.13 -2.31 -11.25
C VAL A 221 17.58 -2.96 -9.92
N ILE A 222 18.22 -4.12 -9.97
CA ILE A 222 18.56 -4.90 -8.76
C ILE A 222 19.47 -4.15 -7.79
N GLU A 223 20.42 -3.39 -8.31
CA GLU A 223 21.32 -2.56 -7.48
C GLU A 223 20.53 -1.47 -6.75
N ASN A 224 19.59 -0.83 -7.44
CA ASN A 224 18.73 0.19 -6.84
C ASN A 224 17.73 -0.39 -5.84
N ILE A 225 17.27 -1.63 -6.05
CA ILE A 225 16.46 -2.35 -5.07
C ILE A 225 17.27 -2.62 -3.81
N ALA A 226 18.54 -3.01 -3.94
CA ALA A 226 19.43 -3.17 -2.79
C ALA A 226 19.66 -1.83 -2.06
N ASP A 227 19.76 -0.73 -2.79
CA ASP A 227 19.93 0.62 -2.23
C ASP A 227 18.68 1.13 -1.47
N MET A 228 17.51 0.50 -1.64
CA MET A 228 16.32 0.82 -0.83
C MET A 228 16.49 0.48 0.64
N ASP A 229 17.44 -0.39 0.97
CA ASP A 229 17.79 -0.75 2.35
C ASP A 229 16.63 -1.37 3.14
N ALA A 230 15.81 -2.18 2.48
CA ALA A 230 14.79 -2.98 3.13
C ALA A 230 15.39 -4.28 3.68
N ASP A 231 14.96 -4.72 4.88
CA ASP A 231 15.45 -5.94 5.51
C ASP A 231 15.03 -7.21 4.75
N VAL A 232 13.86 -7.16 4.12
CA VAL A 232 13.30 -8.28 3.35
C VAL A 232 12.68 -7.79 2.05
N ILE A 233 13.12 -8.39 0.95
CA ILE A 233 12.52 -8.18 -0.37
C ILE A 233 11.85 -9.48 -0.81
N SER A 234 10.55 -9.40 -1.15
CA SER A 234 9.84 -10.49 -1.82
C SER A 234 9.58 -10.14 -3.28
N ILE A 235 9.75 -11.11 -4.16
CA ILE A 235 9.65 -10.98 -5.61
C ILE A 235 8.84 -12.14 -6.20
#